data_69ddfddd0498fe6694fe5f039f7b074c
#
_entry.id   69ddfddd0498fe6694fe5f039f7b074c
#
_cell.length_a   1.000
_cell.length_b   1.000
_cell.length_c   1.000
_cell.angle_alpha   90.00
_cell.angle_beta   90.00
_cell.angle_gamma   90.00
#
_symmetry.space_group_name_H-M   'P 1'
#
loop_
_entity.id
_entity.type
_entity.pdbx_description
1 polymer ?
#
loop_
_entity_poly.entity_id
_entity_poly.type
_entity_poly.pdbx_seq_one_letter_code
_entity_poly.pdbx_strand_id
1 'polypeptide(L)'
;MSFFTKLKNKFTKKTGDEVTTKYEKGLEKTRNEFVSKLSLLGIKYTKVSDEYFDELEKILISADIGINTVFKFMDRIKERVRKENIIDTKYLNEVIVDELFIIYVEGENLTDKINYSENGPTVILMIGVNGVGKT
;
A
#
# COMPACT_ATOMS: atom_id res chain seq x y z
N MET A 1 -10.28 -0.22 -19.97
CA MET A 1 -9.11 -0.92 -19.41
C MET A 1 -8.77 -0.22 -18.10
N SER A 2 -8.86 -0.96 -16.99
CA SER A 2 -8.58 -0.41 -15.66
C SER A 2 -7.14 0.09 -15.57
N PHE A 3 -6.92 1.21 -14.89
CA PHE A 3 -5.62 1.78 -14.53
C PHE A 3 -4.68 0.72 -13.92
N PHE A 4 -5.24 -0.20 -13.13
CA PHE A 4 -4.55 -1.37 -12.55
C PHE A 4 -3.92 -2.29 -13.60
N THR A 5 -4.61 -2.55 -14.71
CA THR A 5 -4.06 -3.40 -15.78
C THR A 5 -2.85 -2.75 -16.44
N LYS A 6 -2.89 -1.42 -16.59
CA LYS A 6 -1.74 -0.66 -17.14
C LYS A 6 -0.57 -0.61 -16.16
N LEU A 7 -0.84 -0.46 -14.85
CA LEU A 7 0.18 -0.46 -13.81
C LEU A 7 0.83 -1.84 -13.67
N LYS A 8 0.03 -2.89 -13.56
CA LYS A 8 0.51 -4.28 -13.49
C LYS A 8 1.43 -4.61 -14.67
N ASN A 9 1.04 -4.22 -15.90
CA ASN A 9 1.84 -4.45 -17.09
C ASN A 9 3.15 -3.63 -17.14
N LYS A 10 3.21 -2.50 -16.44
CA LYS A 10 4.41 -1.67 -16.37
C LYS A 10 5.44 -2.20 -15.36
N PHE A 11 4.96 -2.77 -14.24
CA PHE A 11 5.80 -3.36 -13.22
C PHE A 11 6.24 -4.79 -13.56
N THR A 12 5.39 -5.61 -14.18
CA THR A 12 5.73 -6.99 -14.55
C THR A 12 6.69 -7.10 -15.74
N LYS A 13 6.87 -6.04 -16.52
CA LYS A 13 7.80 -6.07 -17.69
C LYS A 13 9.27 -5.87 -17.35
N LYS A 14 9.65 -5.58 -16.10
CA LYS A 14 11.03 -5.19 -15.76
C LYS A 14 11.79 -6.12 -14.82
N THR A 15 11.19 -7.17 -14.26
CA THR A 15 11.89 -8.05 -13.32
C THR A 15 11.44 -9.49 -13.51
N GLY A 16 12.08 -10.19 -14.44
CA GLY A 16 11.98 -11.64 -14.61
C GLY A 16 13.11 -12.35 -13.88
N ASP A 17 13.28 -12.18 -12.56
CA ASP A 17 14.33 -12.82 -11.82
C ASP A 17 13.80 -13.69 -10.69
N GLU A 18 14.46 -14.83 -10.44
CA GLU A 18 14.21 -15.77 -9.33
C GLU A 18 14.11 -15.06 -7.97
N VAL A 19 14.80 -13.93 -7.81
CA VAL A 19 14.81 -13.10 -6.61
C VAL A 19 13.42 -12.51 -6.36
N THR A 20 12.77 -11.95 -7.38
CA THR A 20 11.43 -11.35 -7.28
C THR A 20 10.39 -12.39 -6.86
N THR A 21 10.46 -13.59 -7.44
CA THR A 21 9.57 -14.71 -7.10
C THR A 21 9.71 -15.16 -5.64
N LYS A 22 10.93 -15.12 -5.11
CA LYS A 22 11.19 -15.45 -3.70
C LYS A 22 10.59 -14.42 -2.73
N TYR A 23 10.72 -13.12 -3.06
CA TYR A 23 10.11 -12.04 -2.27
C TYR A 23 8.57 -12.08 -2.35
N GLU A 24 8.00 -12.31 -3.52
CA GLU A 24 6.55 -12.47 -3.69
C GLU A 24 5.98 -13.59 -2.83
N LYS A 25 6.64 -14.75 -2.79
CA LYS A 25 6.25 -15.87 -1.92
C LYS A 25 6.38 -15.53 -0.43
N GLY A 26 7.43 -14.79 -0.04
CA GLY A 26 7.63 -14.36 1.35
C GLY A 26 6.54 -13.42 1.85
N LEU A 27 6.02 -12.56 0.97
CA LEU A 27 4.97 -11.59 1.29
C LEU A 27 3.54 -12.10 1.03
N GLU A 28 3.40 -13.29 0.44
CA GLU A 28 2.10 -13.83 0.03
C GLU A 28 1.13 -13.98 1.20
N LYS A 29 1.61 -14.47 2.34
CA LYS A 29 0.79 -14.63 3.55
C LYS A 29 0.24 -13.30 4.04
N THR A 30 1.12 -12.32 4.24
CA THR A 30 0.76 -10.98 4.73
C THR A 30 -0.20 -10.28 3.76
N ARG A 31 0.08 -10.37 2.46
CA ARG A 31 -0.80 -9.82 1.42
C ARG A 31 -2.18 -10.47 1.46
N ASN A 32 -2.25 -11.80 1.56
CA ASN A 32 -3.51 -12.52 1.56
C ASN A 32 -4.33 -12.22 2.83
N GLU A 33 -3.69 -12.10 4.00
CA GLU A 33 -4.34 -11.69 5.23
C GLU A 33 -4.95 -10.29 5.13
N PHE A 34 -4.19 -9.32 4.60
CA PHE A 34 -4.68 -7.95 4.41
C PHE A 34 -5.84 -7.88 3.42
N VAL A 35 -5.70 -8.51 2.24
CA VAL A 35 -6.74 -8.54 1.22
C VAL A 35 -8.00 -9.25 1.73
N SER A 36 -7.84 -10.34 2.50
CA SER A 36 -8.97 -11.04 3.10
C SER A 36 -9.72 -10.18 4.10
N LYS A 37 -9.01 -9.44 4.96
CA LYS A 37 -9.63 -8.52 5.92
C LYS A 37 -10.42 -7.41 5.22
N LEU A 38 -9.87 -6.81 4.16
CA LEU A 38 -10.58 -5.80 3.36
C LEU A 38 -11.82 -6.38 2.66
N SER A 39 -11.70 -7.60 2.12
CA SER A 39 -12.84 -8.29 1.48
C SER A 39 -13.96 -8.58 2.48
N LEU A 40 -13.63 -9.06 3.67
CA LEU A 40 -14.58 -9.30 4.75
C LEU A 40 -15.26 -8.02 5.22
N LEU A 41 -14.52 -6.92 5.28
CA LEU A 41 -15.08 -5.61 5.61
C LEU A 41 -16.15 -5.19 4.60
N GLY A 42 -15.90 -5.36 3.30
CA GLY A 42 -16.87 -5.07 2.24
C GLY A 42 -18.10 -6.00 2.23
N ILE A 43 -17.95 -7.24 2.74
CA ILE A 43 -19.08 -8.16 2.91
C ILE A 43 -19.92 -7.78 4.14
N LYS A 44 -19.26 -7.42 5.24
CA LYS A 44 -19.92 -7.06 6.50
C LYS A 44 -20.73 -5.77 6.38
N TYR A 45 -20.20 -4.79 5.67
CA TYR A 45 -20.83 -3.48 5.47
C TYR A 45 -21.17 -3.29 4.00
N THR A 46 -22.44 -3.24 3.67
CA THR A 46 -22.90 -2.95 2.30
C THR A 46 -22.92 -1.46 1.98
N LYS A 47 -22.97 -0.63 3.03
CA LYS A 47 -22.96 0.84 2.93
C LYS A 47 -21.79 1.42 3.68
N VAL A 48 -21.29 2.54 3.18
CA VAL A 48 -20.25 3.32 3.83
C VAL A 48 -20.86 3.98 5.08
N SER A 49 -20.29 3.70 6.26
CA SER A 49 -20.70 4.24 7.56
C SER A 49 -19.47 4.56 8.40
N ASP A 50 -19.67 5.23 9.54
CA ASP A 50 -18.59 5.53 10.48
C ASP A 50 -17.98 4.24 11.04
N GLU A 51 -18.79 3.23 11.32
CA GLU A 51 -18.31 1.92 11.80
C GLU A 51 -17.46 1.21 10.73
N TYR A 52 -17.79 1.38 9.45
CA TYR A 52 -16.94 0.87 8.35
C TYR A 52 -15.56 1.52 8.40
N PHE A 53 -15.49 2.83 8.58
CA PHE A 53 -14.24 3.56 8.65
C PHE A 53 -13.42 3.20 9.89
N ASP A 54 -14.07 3.00 11.05
CA ASP A 54 -13.39 2.58 12.27
C ASP A 54 -12.77 1.19 12.13
N GLU A 55 -13.44 0.26 11.44
CA GLU A 55 -12.86 -1.06 11.16
C GLU A 55 -11.77 -1.01 10.09
N LEU A 56 -11.92 -0.19 9.05
CA LEU A 56 -10.88 0.02 8.05
C LEU A 56 -9.59 0.56 8.71
N GLU A 57 -9.72 1.54 9.59
CA GLU A 57 -8.59 2.08 10.36
C GLU A 57 -7.87 1.00 11.16
N LYS A 58 -8.61 0.16 11.89
CA LYS A 58 -8.05 -0.98 12.65
C LYS A 58 -7.33 -1.98 11.74
N ILE A 59 -7.86 -2.26 10.55
CA ILE A 59 -7.22 -3.14 9.57
C ILE A 59 -5.87 -2.55 9.13
N LEU A 60 -5.82 -1.26 8.81
CA LEU A 60 -4.61 -0.57 8.37
C LEU A 60 -3.54 -0.54 9.49
N ILE A 61 -3.94 -0.24 10.72
CA ILE A 61 -3.03 -0.27 11.89
C ILE A 61 -2.53 -1.70 12.12
N SER A 62 -3.40 -2.71 12.00
CA SER A 62 -3.02 -4.13 12.17
C SER A 62 -2.08 -4.64 11.07
N ALA A 63 -1.99 -3.95 9.95
CA ALA A 63 -1.06 -4.21 8.86
C ALA A 63 0.28 -3.48 9.03
N ASP A 64 0.54 -2.92 10.22
CA ASP A 64 1.77 -2.21 10.59
C ASP A 64 2.01 -0.93 9.74
N ILE A 65 0.94 -0.33 9.25
CA ILE A 65 1.01 0.97 8.59
C ILE A 65 1.15 2.04 9.68
N GLY A 66 2.13 2.92 9.53
CA GLY A 66 2.37 3.98 10.51
C GLY A 66 1.14 4.87 10.75
N ILE A 67 0.85 5.19 12.01
CA ILE A 67 -0.35 5.91 12.44
C ILE A 67 -0.58 7.21 11.66
N ASN A 68 0.46 8.01 11.42
CA ASN A 68 0.34 9.26 10.66
C ASN A 68 -0.09 9.01 9.21
N THR A 69 0.37 7.92 8.61
CA THR A 69 -0.04 7.50 7.26
C THR A 69 -1.48 7.04 7.25
N VAL A 70 -1.90 6.30 8.28
CA VAL A 70 -3.30 5.87 8.43
C VAL A 70 -4.23 7.07 8.54
N PHE A 71 -3.93 8.06 9.39
CA PHE A 71 -4.76 9.26 9.50
C PHE A 71 -4.85 10.03 8.18
N LYS A 72 -3.71 10.27 7.52
CA LYS A 72 -3.69 10.92 6.20
C LYS A 72 -4.53 10.17 5.17
N PHE A 73 -4.45 8.85 5.18
CA PHE A 73 -5.24 7.99 4.31
C PHE A 73 -6.74 8.09 4.62
N MET A 74 -7.12 7.99 5.90
CA MET A 74 -8.53 8.05 6.32
C MET A 74 -9.19 9.37 5.96
N ASP A 75 -8.47 10.48 6.14
CA ASP A 75 -8.97 11.82 5.75
C ASP A 75 -9.23 11.89 4.24
N ARG A 76 -8.31 11.39 3.41
CA ARG A 76 -8.45 11.37 1.96
C ARG A 76 -9.60 10.50 1.49
N ILE A 77 -9.74 9.30 2.05
CA ILE A 77 -10.84 8.39 1.72
C ILE A 77 -12.18 9.03 2.08
N LYS A 78 -12.32 9.58 3.29
CA LYS A 78 -13.54 10.26 3.72
C LYS A 78 -13.88 11.44 2.81
N GLU A 79 -12.88 12.20 2.39
CA GLU A 79 -13.06 13.31 1.46
C GLU A 79 -13.52 12.83 0.07
N ARG A 80 -12.90 11.78 -0.49
CA ARG A 80 -13.30 11.20 -1.77
C ARG A 80 -14.71 10.62 -1.72
N VAL A 81 -15.04 9.89 -0.67
CA VAL A 81 -16.40 9.35 -0.46
C VAL A 81 -17.44 10.44 -0.51
N ARG A 82 -17.18 11.60 0.13
CA ARG A 82 -18.09 12.75 0.09
C ARG A 82 -18.16 13.39 -1.30
N LYS A 83 -17.02 13.62 -1.94
CA LYS A 83 -16.96 14.27 -3.26
C LYS A 83 -17.60 13.45 -4.37
N GLU A 84 -17.38 12.13 -4.33
CA GLU A 84 -17.86 11.20 -5.36
C GLU A 84 -19.22 10.58 -5.00
N ASN A 85 -19.83 10.95 -3.84
CA ASN A 85 -21.09 10.42 -3.32
C ASN A 85 -21.11 8.88 -3.28
N ILE A 86 -20.04 8.26 -2.80
CA ILE A 86 -19.90 6.81 -2.72
C ILE A 86 -20.72 6.29 -1.52
N ILE A 87 -21.78 5.55 -1.81
CA ILE A 87 -22.66 4.97 -0.80
C ILE A 87 -22.38 3.48 -0.59
N ASP A 88 -22.07 2.77 -1.68
CA ASP A 88 -21.84 1.33 -1.67
C ASP A 88 -20.34 1.01 -1.49
N THR A 89 -20.05 0.12 -0.54
CA THR A 89 -18.69 -0.30 -0.22
C THR A 89 -17.98 -1.04 -1.37
N LYS A 90 -18.73 -1.58 -2.33
CA LYS A 90 -18.14 -2.22 -3.53
C LYS A 90 -17.28 -1.27 -4.35
N TYR A 91 -17.70 0.00 -4.46
CA TYR A 91 -16.95 1.02 -5.18
C TYR A 91 -15.76 1.55 -4.36
N LEU A 92 -15.82 1.40 -3.03
CA LEU A 92 -14.79 1.91 -2.14
C LEU A 92 -13.48 1.11 -2.22
N ASN A 93 -13.54 -0.17 -2.56
CA ASN A 93 -12.33 -0.99 -2.68
C ASN A 93 -11.34 -0.45 -3.74
N GLU A 94 -11.83 0.02 -4.88
CA GLU A 94 -10.96 0.64 -5.90
C GLU A 94 -10.35 1.94 -5.38
N VAL A 95 -11.17 2.75 -4.70
CA VAL A 95 -10.74 4.03 -4.11
C VAL A 95 -9.68 3.82 -3.02
N ILE A 96 -9.86 2.81 -2.16
CA ILE A 96 -8.88 2.44 -1.12
C ILE A 96 -7.53 2.12 -1.75
N VAL A 97 -7.53 1.30 -2.79
CA VAL A 97 -6.27 0.90 -3.43
C VAL A 97 -5.62 2.06 -4.16
N ASP A 98 -6.40 2.91 -4.82
CA ASP A 98 -5.90 4.10 -5.49
C ASP A 98 -5.24 5.08 -4.49
N GLU A 99 -5.88 5.34 -3.35
CA GLU A 99 -5.33 6.24 -2.34
C GLU A 99 -4.09 5.67 -1.63
N LEU A 100 -4.07 4.37 -1.35
CA LEU A 100 -2.86 3.72 -0.82
C LEU A 100 -1.69 3.86 -1.80
N PHE A 101 -1.96 3.70 -3.09
CA PHE A 101 -0.94 3.87 -4.12
C PHE A 101 -0.45 5.31 -4.21
N ILE A 102 -1.37 6.30 -4.16
CA ILE A 102 -1.01 7.72 -4.19
C ILE A 102 -0.11 8.07 -3.01
N ILE A 103 -0.46 7.64 -1.80
CA ILE A 103 0.35 7.88 -0.59
C ILE A 103 1.72 7.22 -0.69
N TYR A 104 1.79 6.01 -1.24
CA TYR A 104 3.06 5.32 -1.47
C TYR A 104 3.97 6.11 -2.41
N VAL A 105 3.43 6.59 -3.54
CA VAL A 105 4.20 7.34 -4.55
C VAL A 105 4.59 8.72 -4.06
N GLU A 106 3.73 9.41 -3.29
CA GLU A 106 4.04 10.75 -2.74
C GLU A 106 5.22 10.74 -1.75
N GLY A 107 5.43 9.63 -1.04
CA GLY A 107 6.53 9.48 -0.07
C GLY A 107 7.88 9.14 -0.71
N GLU A 108 7.88 8.76 -1.96
CA GLU A 108 9.05 8.19 -2.62
C GLU A 108 9.62 9.11 -3.71
N ASN A 109 10.88 9.50 -3.56
CA ASN A 109 11.69 9.81 -4.74
C ASN A 109 11.89 8.48 -5.48
N LEU A 110 11.04 8.18 -6.46
CA LEU A 110 11.06 6.96 -7.28
C LEU A 110 12.34 6.85 -8.15
N THR A 111 13.49 7.17 -7.59
CA THR A 111 14.78 6.96 -8.22
C THR A 111 15.41 5.72 -7.60
N ASP A 112 15.64 4.73 -8.42
CA ASP A 112 16.44 3.52 -8.11
C ASP A 112 17.96 3.82 -8.12
N LYS A 113 18.34 5.09 -8.12
CA LYS A 113 19.72 5.53 -8.16
C LYS A 113 20.24 5.85 -6.77
N ILE A 114 21.44 5.38 -6.48
CA ILE A 114 22.17 5.76 -5.27
C ILE A 114 22.63 7.23 -5.44
N ASN A 115 22.29 8.07 -4.46
CA ASN A 115 22.79 9.44 -4.41
C ASN A 115 24.23 9.42 -3.89
N TYR A 116 25.17 9.75 -4.76
CA TYR A 116 26.58 9.89 -4.38
C TYR A 116 26.86 11.29 -3.88
N SER A 117 27.73 11.40 -2.85
CA SER A 117 28.22 12.69 -2.38
C SER A 117 29.15 13.31 -3.43
N GLU A 118 28.92 14.56 -3.79
CA GLU A 118 29.80 15.29 -4.70
C GLU A 118 31.08 15.76 -4.01
N ASN A 119 31.01 16.01 -2.69
CA ASN A 119 32.12 16.59 -1.90
C ASN A 119 32.30 15.77 -0.61
N GLY A 120 32.93 14.59 -0.71
CA GLY A 120 33.24 13.74 0.44
C GLY A 120 32.81 12.28 0.29
N PRO A 121 32.89 11.47 1.34
CA PRO A 121 32.52 10.07 1.27
C PRO A 121 31.01 9.90 1.15
N THR A 122 30.58 8.95 0.33
CA THR A 122 29.21 8.47 0.31
C THR A 122 29.01 7.47 1.45
N VAL A 123 28.07 7.75 2.35
CA VAL A 123 27.75 6.88 3.48
C VAL A 123 26.44 6.12 3.19
N ILE A 124 26.52 4.78 3.20
CA ILE A 124 25.36 3.92 3.00
C ILE A 124 25.08 3.20 4.33
N LEU A 125 23.90 3.47 4.93
CA LEU A 125 23.45 2.82 6.15
C LEU A 125 22.50 1.66 5.82
N MET A 126 22.91 0.44 6.15
CA MET A 126 22.07 -0.75 6.02
C MET A 126 21.40 -1.06 7.35
N ILE A 127 20.06 -1.03 7.36
CA ILE A 127 19.24 -1.26 8.57
C ILE A 127 18.36 -2.49 8.35
N GLY A 128 18.14 -3.26 9.41
CA GLY A 128 17.24 -4.41 9.38
C GLY A 128 17.29 -5.20 10.69
N VAL A 129 16.26 -6.02 10.94
CA VAL A 129 16.23 -6.94 12.07
C VAL A 129 17.18 -8.11 11.86
N ASN A 130 17.42 -8.92 12.91
CA ASN A 130 18.31 -10.07 12.80
C ASN A 130 17.75 -11.10 11.80
N GLY A 131 18.62 -11.70 11.00
CA GLY A 131 18.25 -12.73 10.03
C GLY A 131 17.72 -12.26 8.67
N VAL A 132 17.65 -10.95 8.42
CA VAL A 132 17.15 -10.41 7.11
C VAL A 132 18.24 -10.27 6.03
N GLY A 133 19.44 -10.79 6.25
CA GLY A 133 20.49 -10.76 5.22
C GLY A 133 21.22 -9.43 5.09
N LYS A 134 21.45 -8.70 6.19
CA LYS A 134 22.25 -7.45 6.18
C LYS A 134 23.72 -7.66 5.86
N THR A 135 24.26 -8.84 6.13
CA THR A 135 25.67 -9.21 5.93
C THR A 135 25.85 -10.19 4.80
#